data_af251cb4420d0661b7587fc0f8fdf0c6
#
_entry.id   af251cb4420d0661b7587fc0f8fdf0c6
#
_cell.length_a   1.000
_cell.length_b   1.000
_cell.length_c   1.000
_cell.angle_alpha   90.00
_cell.angle_beta   90.00
_cell.angle_gamma   90.00
#
_symmetry.space_group_name_H-M   'P 1'
#
loop_
_entity.id
_entity.type
_entity.pdbx_description
1 polymer ?
#
loop_
_entity_poly.entity_id
_entity_poly.type
_entity_poly.pdbx_seq_one_letter_code
_entity_poly.pdbx_strand_id
1 'polypeptide(L)'
;MTAFEIPTVTTAEGSLSLGQSLFQGNCAACHGAAGEGGSVGGGEVAPSLNVATPTQIGEALRTGPGVMPKFGPEQLSEHEVSSLARYIVWLRDNGDPGGLGIGRVGPVAEGFVAWVIGLGLLFIVIRLTGTKT
;
A
#
# COMPACT_ATOMS: atom_id res chain seq x y z
N MET A 1 30.96 5.75 8.29
CA MET A 1 29.52 5.50 8.05
C MET A 1 28.79 6.14 9.20
N THR A 2 28.19 7.29 8.99
CA THR A 2 27.34 7.91 10.00
C THR A 2 26.08 7.06 10.15
N ALA A 3 25.89 6.45 11.31
CA ALA A 3 24.63 5.79 11.64
C ALA A 3 23.54 6.87 11.63
N PHE A 4 22.55 6.74 10.77
CA PHE A 4 21.39 7.60 10.83
C PHE A 4 20.64 7.32 12.14
N GLU A 5 20.40 8.39 12.89
CA GLU A 5 19.55 8.28 14.07
C GLU A 5 18.13 7.85 13.64
N ILE A 6 17.62 6.83 14.31
CA ILE A 6 16.26 6.34 14.03
C ILE A 6 15.30 7.39 14.61
N PRO A 7 14.42 8.00 13.78
CA PRO A 7 13.54 9.05 14.26
C PRO A 7 12.51 8.48 15.24
N THR A 8 12.15 9.27 16.23
CA THR A 8 10.98 8.99 17.07
C THR A 8 9.72 9.19 16.24
N VAL A 9 9.08 8.08 15.83
CA VAL A 9 7.90 8.13 14.96
C VAL A 9 6.64 8.26 15.80
N THR A 10 6.01 9.43 15.75
CA THR A 10 4.77 9.74 16.46
C THR A 10 3.63 9.95 15.44
N THR A 11 2.81 8.92 15.22
CA THR A 11 1.72 8.98 14.23
C THR A 11 0.70 10.11 14.51
N ALA A 12 0.55 10.52 15.77
CA ALA A 12 -0.36 11.60 16.17
C ALA A 12 0.03 12.97 15.58
N GLU A 13 1.32 13.21 15.37
CA GLU A 13 1.85 14.49 14.86
C GLU A 13 1.94 14.52 13.33
N GLY A 14 1.82 13.39 12.67
CA GLY A 14 1.87 13.30 11.21
C GLY A 14 0.62 13.91 10.54
N SER A 15 0.77 14.35 9.29
CA SER A 15 -0.34 14.74 8.41
C SER A 15 -0.77 13.56 7.53
N LEU A 16 -2.05 13.21 7.54
CA LEU A 16 -2.58 12.10 6.73
C LEU A 16 -2.45 12.39 5.22
N SER A 17 -2.78 13.59 4.79
CA SER A 17 -2.70 14.00 3.39
C SER A 17 -1.27 14.06 2.87
N LEU A 18 -0.34 14.56 3.69
CA LEU A 18 1.07 14.55 3.36
C LEU A 18 1.61 13.12 3.27
N GLY A 19 1.27 12.27 4.25
CA GLY A 19 1.63 10.86 4.24
C GLY A 19 1.12 10.13 3.02
N GLN A 20 -0.12 10.39 2.59
CA GLN A 20 -0.70 9.85 1.36
C GLN A 20 0.10 10.27 0.13
N SER A 21 0.39 11.56 -0.01
CA SER A 21 1.13 12.08 -1.16
C SER A 21 2.54 11.49 -1.24
N LEU A 22 3.25 11.44 -0.11
CA LEU A 22 4.59 10.83 -0.03
C LEU A 22 4.56 9.34 -0.33
N PHE A 23 3.58 8.61 0.19
CA PHE A 23 3.42 7.18 -0.05
C PHE A 23 3.18 6.87 -1.51
N GLN A 24 2.23 7.57 -2.15
CA GLN A 24 1.92 7.36 -3.57
C GLN A 24 3.10 7.70 -4.48
N GLY A 25 3.87 8.74 -4.15
CA GLY A 25 5.00 9.17 -4.95
C GLY A 25 6.27 8.31 -4.78
N ASN A 26 6.50 7.71 -3.62
CA ASN A 26 7.78 7.09 -3.31
C ASN A 26 7.70 5.60 -2.91
N CYS A 27 6.55 5.13 -2.44
CA CYS A 27 6.43 3.82 -1.80
C CYS A 27 5.52 2.86 -2.56
N ALA A 28 4.42 3.37 -3.12
CA ALA A 28 3.37 2.56 -3.75
C ALA A 28 3.87 1.73 -4.94
N ALA A 29 4.87 2.20 -5.67
CA ALA A 29 5.45 1.47 -6.81
C ALA A 29 6.01 0.08 -6.41
N CYS A 30 6.53 -0.04 -5.18
CA CYS A 30 7.09 -1.29 -4.66
C CYS A 30 6.13 -1.98 -3.69
N HIS A 31 5.51 -1.21 -2.78
CA HIS A 31 4.68 -1.75 -1.71
C HIS A 31 3.19 -1.91 -2.06
N GLY A 32 2.80 -1.52 -3.28
CA GLY A 32 1.41 -1.52 -3.71
C GLY A 32 0.63 -0.31 -3.21
N ALA A 33 -0.47 0.04 -3.88
CA ALA A 33 -1.28 1.22 -3.56
C ALA A 33 -1.98 1.12 -2.19
N ALA A 34 -2.28 -0.11 -1.76
CA ALA A 34 -2.87 -0.43 -0.46
C ALA A 34 -1.85 -0.99 0.56
N GLY A 35 -0.54 -0.93 0.26
CA GLY A 35 0.51 -1.43 1.14
C GLY A 35 0.58 -2.96 1.24
N GLU A 36 0.01 -3.67 0.28
CA GLU A 36 -0.04 -5.15 0.25
C GLU A 36 1.32 -5.80 -0.03
N GLY A 37 2.29 -5.04 -0.52
CA GLY A 37 3.57 -5.54 -0.98
C GLY A 37 3.48 -6.13 -2.40
N GLY A 38 4.58 -6.68 -2.89
CA GLY A 38 4.60 -7.30 -4.21
C GLY A 38 5.99 -7.50 -4.79
N SER A 39 6.06 -8.10 -5.96
CA SER A 39 7.32 -8.27 -6.67
C SER A 39 7.82 -6.94 -7.23
N VAL A 40 9.09 -6.63 -6.99
CA VAL A 40 9.74 -5.39 -7.46
C VAL A 40 10.77 -5.63 -8.57
N GLY A 41 10.81 -6.84 -9.10
CA GLY A 41 11.74 -7.24 -10.13
C GLY A 41 13.03 -7.88 -9.57
N GLY A 42 13.81 -8.51 -10.45
CA GLY A 42 15.06 -9.16 -10.04
C GLY A 42 14.93 -10.34 -9.07
N GLY A 43 13.72 -10.83 -8.83
CA GLY A 43 13.44 -11.86 -7.83
C GLY A 43 13.18 -11.31 -6.42
N GLU A 44 13.23 -10.01 -6.25
CA GLU A 44 13.00 -9.33 -4.98
C GLU A 44 11.51 -9.08 -4.72
N VAL A 45 11.13 -9.07 -3.45
CA VAL A 45 9.76 -8.85 -3.01
C VAL A 45 9.72 -7.75 -1.96
N ALA A 46 8.95 -6.70 -2.19
CA ALA A 46 8.63 -5.73 -1.16
C ALA A 46 7.61 -6.32 -0.19
N PRO A 47 7.88 -6.30 1.13
CA PRO A 47 6.96 -6.87 2.11
C PRO A 47 5.66 -6.06 2.22
N SER A 48 4.61 -6.72 2.68
CA SER A 48 3.38 -6.05 3.08
C SER A 48 3.62 -5.14 4.29
N LEU A 49 3.03 -3.96 4.24
CA LEU A 49 3.08 -2.97 5.32
C LEU A 49 1.93 -3.13 6.34
N ASN A 50 1.03 -4.09 6.11
CA ASN A 50 -0.15 -4.31 6.96
C ASN A 50 0.18 -4.71 8.41
N VAL A 51 1.40 -5.20 8.66
CA VAL A 51 1.86 -5.61 9.99
C VAL A 51 2.97 -4.71 10.54
N ALA A 52 3.42 -3.71 9.77
CA ALA A 52 4.53 -2.86 10.15
C ALA A 52 4.13 -1.89 11.28
N THR A 53 4.95 -1.81 12.32
CA THR A 53 4.79 -0.81 13.37
C THR A 53 5.37 0.54 12.92
N PRO A 54 4.92 1.68 13.50
CA PRO A 54 5.48 3.01 13.20
C PRO A 54 7.00 3.07 13.34
N THR A 55 7.56 2.43 14.38
CA THR A 55 9.00 2.36 14.60
C THR A 55 9.70 1.59 13.49
N GLN A 56 9.18 0.42 13.10
CA GLN A 56 9.73 -0.37 11.98
C GLN A 56 9.70 0.39 10.65
N ILE A 57 8.65 1.20 10.43
CA ILE A 57 8.57 2.07 9.24
C ILE A 57 9.72 3.08 9.26
N GLY A 58 9.93 3.78 10.39
CA GLY A 58 11.03 4.73 10.54
C GLY A 58 12.41 4.08 10.37
N GLU A 59 12.62 2.92 10.97
CA GLU A 59 13.86 2.15 10.83
C GLU A 59 14.13 1.74 9.39
N ALA A 60 13.12 1.18 8.70
CA ALA A 60 13.25 0.76 7.31
C ALA A 60 13.57 1.94 6.39
N LEU A 61 12.94 3.09 6.58
CA LEU A 61 13.22 4.31 5.81
C LEU A 61 14.67 4.77 5.96
N ARG A 62 15.23 4.71 7.19
CA ARG A 62 16.60 5.14 7.47
C ARG A 62 17.66 4.11 7.09
N THR A 63 17.34 2.82 7.14
CA THR A 63 18.31 1.74 6.87
C THR A 63 18.27 1.24 5.43
N GLY A 64 17.11 1.29 4.77
CA GLY A 64 16.93 0.79 3.40
C GLY A 64 17.24 -0.69 3.28
N PRO A 65 16.44 -1.59 3.88
CA PRO A 65 16.72 -3.02 3.83
C PRO A 65 16.59 -3.59 2.42
N GLY A 66 17.50 -4.49 2.05
CA GLY A 66 17.49 -5.14 0.74
C GLY A 66 17.65 -4.14 -0.41
N VAL A 67 16.68 -4.12 -1.31
CA VAL A 67 16.63 -3.19 -2.47
C VAL A 67 15.88 -1.89 -2.18
N MET A 68 15.35 -1.72 -0.98
CA MET A 68 14.68 -0.49 -0.58
C MET A 68 15.66 0.67 -0.53
N PRO A 69 15.36 1.83 -1.14
CA PRO A 69 16.23 3.00 -1.03
C PRO A 69 16.26 3.54 0.41
N LYS A 70 17.40 4.13 0.78
CA LYS A 70 17.56 4.82 2.06
C LYS A 70 17.07 6.26 1.90
N PHE A 71 16.28 6.71 2.85
CA PHE A 71 15.81 8.09 2.92
C PHE A 71 16.46 8.78 4.12
N GLY A 72 17.44 9.63 3.88
CA GLY A 72 18.09 10.43 4.91
C GLY A 72 17.18 11.58 5.43
N PRO A 73 17.58 12.26 6.52
CA PRO A 73 16.83 13.40 7.07
C PRO A 73 16.62 14.55 6.08
N GLU A 74 17.55 14.71 5.12
CA GLU A 74 17.45 15.70 4.05
C GLU A 74 16.40 15.37 2.98
N GLN A 75 16.04 14.09 2.85
CA GLN A 75 15.05 13.62 1.89
C GLN A 75 13.66 13.47 2.51
N LEU A 76 13.62 12.99 3.74
CA LEU A 76 12.41 12.85 4.55
C LEU A 76 12.69 13.32 5.98
N SER A 77 12.14 14.46 6.33
CA SER A 77 12.17 14.99 7.69
C SER A 77 11.43 14.07 8.67
N GLU A 78 11.61 14.26 9.96
CA GLU A 78 10.91 13.47 10.99
C GLU A 78 9.38 13.61 10.91
N HIS A 79 8.91 14.83 10.59
CA HIS A 79 7.48 15.06 10.38
C HIS A 79 6.94 14.31 9.17
N GLU A 80 7.70 14.20 8.07
CA GLU A 80 7.31 13.43 6.90
C GLU A 80 7.34 11.92 7.16
N VAL A 81 8.32 11.43 7.91
CA VAL A 81 8.36 10.02 8.38
C VAL A 81 7.16 9.72 9.27
N SER A 82 6.82 10.61 10.20
CA SER A 82 5.63 10.48 11.06
C SER A 82 4.33 10.53 10.25
N SER A 83 4.29 11.35 9.21
CA SER A 83 3.15 11.45 8.28
C SER A 83 2.98 10.17 7.44
N LEU A 84 4.08 9.63 6.92
CA LEU A 84 4.08 8.33 6.23
C LEU A 84 3.59 7.20 7.14
N ALA A 85 4.13 7.11 8.35
CA ALA A 85 3.73 6.10 9.32
C ALA A 85 2.25 6.22 9.68
N ARG A 86 1.74 7.46 9.87
CA ARG A 86 0.31 7.70 10.10
C ARG A 86 -0.54 7.22 8.94
N TYR A 87 -0.14 7.52 7.71
CA TYR A 87 -0.89 7.09 6.52
C TYR A 87 -0.89 5.57 6.36
N ILE A 88 0.25 4.90 6.56
CA ILE A 88 0.36 3.43 6.47
C ILE A 88 -0.52 2.75 7.53
N VAL A 89 -0.52 3.27 8.77
CA VAL A 89 -1.41 2.76 9.83
C VAL A 89 -2.88 2.99 9.47
N TRP A 90 -3.21 4.18 8.97
CA TRP A 90 -4.57 4.49 8.52
C TRP A 90 -5.00 3.58 7.36
N LEU A 91 -4.12 3.35 6.39
CA LEU A 91 -4.38 2.48 5.24
C LEU A 91 -4.67 1.04 5.67
N ARG A 92 -3.95 0.54 6.66
CA ARG A 92 -4.19 -0.77 7.27
C ARG A 92 -5.56 -0.85 7.97
N ASP A 93 -5.88 0.16 8.76
CA ASP A 93 -7.03 0.14 9.67
C ASP A 93 -8.33 0.55 8.97
N ASN A 94 -8.25 1.36 7.90
CA ASN A 94 -9.41 1.93 7.19
C ASN A 94 -9.44 1.57 5.70
N GLY A 95 -8.74 0.56 5.28
CA GLY A 95 -8.51 0.25 3.87
C GLY A 95 -9.70 -0.28 3.08
N ASP A 96 -10.80 -0.65 3.74
CA ASP A 96 -12.03 -1.15 3.08
C ASP A 96 -13.25 -0.36 3.53
N PRO A 97 -13.48 0.86 3.02
CA PRO A 97 -14.62 1.68 3.39
C PRO A 97 -15.94 1.21 2.73
N GLY A 98 -16.20 -0.05 2.74
CA GLY A 98 -17.42 -0.67 2.20
C GLY A 98 -17.14 -1.77 1.19
N GLY A 99 -18.10 -2.71 1.07
CA GLY A 99 -17.97 -3.87 0.19
C GLY A 99 -17.47 -5.13 0.90
N LEU A 100 -17.38 -6.21 0.14
CA LEU A 100 -16.82 -7.49 0.60
C LEU A 100 -15.31 -7.48 0.29
N GLY A 101 -14.48 -7.22 1.31
CA GLY A 101 -13.03 -7.28 1.15
C GLY A 101 -12.56 -8.72 0.87
N ILE A 102 -11.76 -8.91 -0.18
CA ILE A 102 -11.15 -10.20 -0.54
C ILE A 102 -9.71 -10.34 -0.03
N GLY A 103 -9.41 -9.71 1.12
CA GLY A 103 -8.13 -9.86 1.81
C GLY A 103 -7.00 -8.98 1.29
N ARG A 104 -7.31 -7.86 0.62
CA ARG A 104 -6.33 -6.88 0.12
C ARG A 104 -5.25 -7.50 -0.78
N VAL A 105 -5.66 -8.41 -1.64
CA VAL A 105 -4.75 -9.04 -2.62
C VAL A 105 -4.34 -8.11 -3.76
N GLY A 106 -4.85 -6.89 -3.75
CA GLY A 106 -4.51 -5.84 -4.73
C GLY A 106 -5.50 -5.72 -5.88
N PRO A 107 -5.45 -4.59 -6.60
CA PRO A 107 -6.47 -4.21 -7.59
C PRO A 107 -6.55 -5.17 -8.78
N VAL A 108 -5.47 -5.88 -9.11
CA VAL A 108 -5.44 -6.85 -10.23
C VAL A 108 -6.32 -8.07 -9.93
N ALA A 109 -6.16 -8.65 -8.74
CA ALA A 109 -6.96 -9.81 -8.33
C ALA A 109 -8.42 -9.42 -8.09
N GLU A 110 -8.66 -8.27 -7.47
CA GLU A 110 -9.99 -7.73 -7.23
C GLU A 110 -10.71 -7.41 -8.55
N GLY A 111 -10.01 -6.77 -9.48
CA GLY A 111 -10.52 -6.50 -10.82
C GLY A 111 -10.83 -7.78 -11.60
N PHE A 112 -9.99 -8.81 -11.49
CA PHE A 112 -10.24 -10.10 -12.13
C PHE A 112 -11.53 -10.75 -11.62
N VAL A 113 -11.76 -10.78 -10.31
CA VAL A 113 -12.99 -11.31 -9.72
C VAL A 113 -14.21 -10.52 -10.19
N ALA A 114 -14.15 -9.19 -10.18
CA ALA A 114 -15.23 -8.32 -10.67
C ALA A 114 -15.55 -8.59 -12.15
N TRP A 115 -14.52 -8.78 -12.99
CA TRP A 115 -14.65 -9.10 -14.40
C TRP A 115 -15.32 -10.46 -14.63
N VAL A 116 -14.81 -11.51 -13.99
CA VAL A 116 -15.33 -12.88 -14.18
C VAL A 116 -16.79 -12.98 -13.72
N ILE A 117 -17.10 -12.44 -12.53
CA ILE A 117 -18.46 -12.47 -12.00
C ILE A 117 -19.36 -11.53 -12.82
N GLY A 118 -18.93 -10.30 -13.09
CA GLY A 118 -19.73 -9.31 -13.81
C GLY A 118 -20.07 -9.74 -15.24
N LEU A 119 -19.07 -10.18 -16.01
CA LEU A 119 -19.30 -10.69 -17.36
C LEU A 119 -20.07 -12.00 -17.38
N GLY A 120 -19.80 -12.89 -16.41
CA GLY A 120 -20.54 -14.15 -16.28
C GLY A 120 -22.04 -13.91 -16.06
N LEU A 121 -22.39 -13.01 -15.13
CA LEU A 121 -23.78 -12.61 -14.90
C LEU A 121 -24.40 -11.95 -16.14
N LEU A 122 -23.67 -11.06 -16.80
CA LEU A 122 -24.15 -10.41 -18.02
C LEU A 122 -24.45 -11.43 -19.12
N PHE A 123 -23.57 -12.41 -19.32
CA PHE A 123 -23.80 -13.49 -20.28
C PHE A 123 -25.05 -14.32 -19.95
N ILE A 124 -25.26 -14.64 -18.68
CA ILE A 124 -26.46 -15.37 -18.22
C ILE A 124 -27.71 -14.54 -18.52
N VAL A 125 -27.72 -13.27 -18.18
CA VAL A 125 -28.86 -12.36 -18.44
C VAL A 125 -29.17 -12.29 -19.94
N ILE A 126 -28.16 -12.06 -20.79
CA ILE A 126 -28.31 -12.00 -22.25
C ILE A 126 -28.90 -13.30 -22.78
N ARG A 127 -28.41 -14.46 -22.29
CA ARG A 127 -28.90 -15.76 -22.74
C ARG A 127 -30.34 -16.04 -22.30
N LEU A 128 -30.72 -15.55 -21.12
CA LEU A 128 -32.10 -15.73 -20.59
C LEU A 128 -33.11 -14.78 -21.23
N THR A 129 -32.66 -13.55 -21.58
CA THR A 129 -33.52 -12.52 -22.17
C THR A 129 -33.47 -12.47 -23.70
N GLY A 130 -32.46 -13.10 -24.32
CA GLY A 130 -32.33 -13.18 -25.77
C GLY A 130 -33.55 -13.86 -26.40
N THR A 131 -34.25 -13.20 -27.28
CA THR A 131 -35.36 -13.74 -28.06
C THR A 131 -34.86 -14.84 -28.97
N LYS A 132 -35.41 -16.03 -28.82
CA LYS A 132 -35.25 -17.11 -29.81
C LYS A 132 -36.03 -16.70 -31.05
N THR A 133 -35.34 -16.21 -32.07
CA THR A 133 -35.86 -16.13 -33.45
C THR A 133 -35.67 -17.48 -34.12
#